data_6d683df9d9660d76926d04f108d80c65
#
_entry.id   6d683df9d9660d76926d04f108d80c65
#
_cell.length_a   1.000
_cell.length_b   1.000
_cell.length_c   1.000
_cell.angle_alpha   90.00
_cell.angle_beta   90.00
_cell.angle_gamma   90.00
#
_symmetry.space_group_name_H-M   'P 1'
#
loop_
_entity.id
_entity.type
_entity.pdbx_description
1 polymer ?
#
loop_
_entity_poly.entity_id
_entity_poly.type
_entity_poly.pdbx_seq_one_letter_code
_entity_poly.pdbx_strand_id
1 'polypeptide(L)'
;DVVELSAEDRAMLARAPYNEQAKGITIMLHGYSGTGKTETVYQIARKTNRPILYADFGSIISKWSGETEQNISALFKEYKAIYTAFTEEDKNVPILLINEADTLFGKRSTSPETGFLIAHNTLQNLLLDLMDSFDGIMIITTNIAENFDQAFERRFLFKIKFEKPNEEMRKLMWKSKISGISEESAGKFAKKYDFSGGQIQNIVKKITLNEILSGHKNNDDEIDDLCKTEKLNKQENHHIGFG
;
A
#
# COMPACT_ATOMS: atom_id res chain seq x y z
N ASP A 1 -0.61 4.22 19.41
CA ASP A 1 0.66 4.46 20.12
C ASP A 1 1.71 4.74 19.07
N VAL A 2 2.23 5.97 19.10
CA VAL A 2 3.39 6.35 18.29
C VAL A 2 4.59 5.67 18.96
N VAL A 3 5.25 4.77 18.26
CA VAL A 3 6.56 4.26 18.70
C VAL A 3 7.51 5.46 18.62
N GLU A 4 7.72 6.15 19.72
CA GLU A 4 8.81 7.13 19.84
C GLU A 4 10.12 6.37 19.80
N LEU A 5 10.92 6.62 18.77
CA LEU A 5 12.27 6.12 18.69
C LEU A 5 13.05 6.53 19.94
N SER A 6 13.69 5.58 20.61
CA SER A 6 14.54 5.85 21.77
C SER A 6 15.68 6.82 21.39
N ALA A 7 16.28 7.46 22.37
CA ALA A 7 17.45 8.32 22.16
C ALA A 7 18.63 7.52 21.54
N GLU A 8 18.71 6.22 21.85
CA GLU A 8 19.72 5.31 21.29
C GLU A 8 19.43 5.00 19.83
N ASP A 9 18.16 4.76 19.45
CA ASP A 9 17.77 4.52 18.05
C ASP A 9 18.03 5.76 17.19
N ARG A 10 17.74 6.96 17.71
CA ARG A 10 18.07 8.23 17.03
C ARG A 10 19.58 8.42 16.86
N ALA A 11 20.37 8.07 17.88
CA ALA A 11 21.82 8.13 17.82
C ALA A 11 22.41 7.07 16.88
N MET A 12 21.78 5.90 16.78
CA MET A 12 22.17 4.83 15.85
C MET A 12 21.87 5.20 14.40
N LEU A 13 20.70 5.81 14.14
CA LEU A 13 20.35 6.36 12.84
C LEU A 13 21.29 7.50 12.41
N ALA A 14 21.72 8.34 13.36
CA ALA A 14 22.67 9.43 13.09
C ALA A 14 24.11 8.92 12.85
N ARG A 15 24.45 7.69 13.29
CA ARG A 15 25.76 7.05 13.07
C ARG A 15 25.79 6.07 11.91
N ALA A 16 24.65 5.76 11.30
CA ALA A 16 24.64 4.93 10.11
C ALA A 16 25.57 5.57 9.05
N PRO A 17 26.53 4.82 8.49
CA PRO A 17 27.42 5.38 7.49
C PRO A 17 26.57 5.91 6.34
N TYR A 18 26.61 7.23 6.18
CA TYR A 18 25.95 7.93 5.09
C TYR A 18 26.57 7.41 3.79
N ASN A 19 25.86 6.52 3.11
CA ASN A 19 26.28 6.12 1.80
C ASN A 19 25.98 7.30 0.87
N GLU A 20 27.01 8.01 0.42
CA GLU A 20 26.89 9.24 -0.40
C GLU A 20 26.08 9.00 -1.69
N GLN A 21 25.79 7.76 -2.04
CA GLN A 21 25.00 7.39 -3.22
C GLN A 21 23.48 7.23 -2.97
N ALA A 22 23.04 7.05 -1.72
CA ALA A 22 21.61 6.90 -1.40
C ALA A 22 21.11 8.11 -0.62
N LYS A 23 20.76 9.18 -1.32
CA LYS A 23 20.33 10.45 -0.71
C LYS A 23 18.89 10.43 -0.20
N GLY A 24 18.05 9.53 -0.68
CA GLY A 24 16.62 9.45 -0.37
C GLY A 24 16.23 8.37 0.62
N ILE A 25 15.07 8.53 1.25
CA ILE A 25 14.43 7.54 2.11
C ILE A 25 13.47 6.71 1.27
N THR A 26 13.76 5.41 1.12
CA THR A 26 12.94 4.48 0.36
C THR A 26 12.30 3.46 1.29
N ILE A 27 10.98 3.36 1.27
CA ILE A 27 10.18 2.49 2.15
C ILE A 27 9.30 1.58 1.30
N MET A 28 9.31 0.27 1.57
CA MET A 28 8.38 -0.68 0.99
C MET A 28 7.36 -1.11 2.05
N LEU A 29 6.08 -0.94 1.75
CA LEU A 29 4.98 -1.51 2.52
C LEU A 29 4.42 -2.69 1.73
N HIS A 30 4.60 -3.91 2.23
CA HIS A 30 4.20 -5.12 1.53
C HIS A 30 3.28 -6.01 2.36
N GLY A 31 2.52 -6.89 1.71
CA GLY A 31 1.62 -7.83 2.39
C GLY A 31 0.20 -7.80 1.84
N TYR A 32 -0.72 -8.49 2.50
CA TYR A 32 -2.08 -8.74 2.00
C TYR A 32 -2.84 -7.47 1.61
N SER A 33 -3.69 -7.58 0.58
CA SER A 33 -4.60 -6.50 0.18
C SER A 33 -5.57 -6.15 1.32
N GLY A 34 -5.91 -4.86 1.43
CA GLY A 34 -6.86 -4.37 2.45
C GLY A 34 -6.32 -4.34 3.88
N THR A 35 -5.00 -4.44 4.08
CA THR A 35 -4.36 -4.36 5.41
C THR A 35 -4.02 -2.94 5.87
N GLY A 36 -4.27 -1.93 5.03
CA GLY A 36 -4.09 -0.53 5.39
C GLY A 36 -2.77 0.10 4.93
N LYS A 37 -2.02 -0.53 4.03
CA LYS A 37 -0.74 0.00 3.51
C LYS A 37 -0.86 1.46 3.02
N THR A 38 -1.73 1.70 2.07
CA THR A 38 -1.94 3.04 1.47
C THR A 38 -2.48 4.04 2.49
N GLU A 39 -3.40 3.62 3.38
CA GLU A 39 -3.93 4.47 4.44
C GLU A 39 -2.82 4.89 5.42
N THR A 40 -1.88 4.00 5.73
CA THR A 40 -0.72 4.33 6.57
C THR A 40 0.10 5.47 5.96
N VAL A 41 0.31 5.46 4.63
CA VAL A 41 1.03 6.55 3.95
C VAL A 41 0.27 7.88 4.08
N TYR A 42 -1.04 7.88 3.90
CA TYR A 42 -1.86 9.08 4.09
C TYR A 42 -1.78 9.60 5.54
N GLN A 43 -1.76 8.71 6.53
CA GLN A 43 -1.63 9.11 7.93
C GLN A 43 -0.23 9.67 8.24
N ILE A 44 0.83 9.09 7.69
CA ILE A 44 2.20 9.63 7.79
C ILE A 44 2.24 11.03 7.17
N ALA A 45 1.71 11.20 5.98
CA ALA A 45 1.68 12.49 5.29
C ALA A 45 0.96 13.57 6.11
N ARG A 46 -0.23 13.25 6.66
CA ARG A 46 -0.99 14.15 7.53
C ARG A 46 -0.22 14.52 8.80
N LYS A 47 0.35 13.52 9.49
CA LYS A 47 1.11 13.74 10.75
C LYS A 47 2.40 14.55 10.54
N THR A 48 3.02 14.41 9.39
CA THR A 48 4.27 15.12 9.05
C THR A 48 4.03 16.39 8.23
N ASN A 49 2.77 16.73 7.94
CA ASN A 49 2.37 17.85 7.08
C ASN A 49 3.11 17.85 5.74
N ARG A 50 3.17 16.67 5.09
CA ARG A 50 3.82 16.50 3.79
C ARG A 50 2.78 16.26 2.69
N PRO A 51 2.88 16.92 1.54
CA PRO A 51 2.06 16.56 0.38
C PRO A 51 2.46 15.20 -0.17
N ILE A 52 1.55 14.58 -0.92
CA ILE A 52 1.79 13.31 -1.60
C ILE A 52 1.72 13.53 -3.10
N LEU A 53 2.76 13.16 -3.82
CA LEU A 53 2.69 12.89 -5.25
C LEU A 53 2.30 11.42 -5.42
N TYR A 54 1.10 11.17 -5.91
CA TYR A 54 0.52 9.83 -6.03
C TYR A 54 0.70 9.26 -7.43
N ALA A 55 1.24 8.05 -7.52
CA ALA A 55 1.35 7.29 -8.74
C ALA A 55 0.73 5.90 -8.58
N ASP A 56 -0.30 5.61 -9.39
CA ASP A 56 -0.85 4.27 -9.53
C ASP A 56 -0.12 3.54 -10.65
N PHE A 57 0.75 2.62 -10.26
CA PHE A 57 1.57 1.90 -11.22
C PHE A 57 0.78 0.87 -12.04
N GLY A 58 -0.29 0.32 -11.50
CA GLY A 58 -1.20 -0.54 -12.24
C GLY A 58 -1.78 0.18 -13.48
N SER A 59 -2.16 1.43 -13.32
CA SER A 59 -2.70 2.25 -14.41
C SER A 59 -1.62 2.77 -15.37
N ILE A 60 -0.40 2.99 -14.92
CA ILE A 60 0.72 3.45 -15.75
C ILE A 60 1.15 2.35 -16.73
N ILE A 61 1.20 1.09 -16.27
CA ILE A 61 1.65 -0.05 -17.09
C ILE A 61 0.55 -0.51 -18.08
N SER A 62 -0.73 -0.40 -17.72
CA SER A 62 -1.84 -0.91 -18.54
C SER A 62 -2.09 -0.11 -19.81
N LYS A 63 -1.55 1.06 -19.93
CA LYS A 63 -1.92 2.04 -20.97
C LYS A 63 -1.07 2.06 -22.23
N TRP A 64 -0.26 1.10 -22.61
CA TRP A 64 0.51 1.02 -23.88
C TRP A 64 2.03 0.79 -23.69
N SER A 65 2.51 -0.26 -24.31
CA SER A 65 3.92 -0.62 -24.38
C SER A 65 4.73 0.34 -25.26
N GLY A 66 5.36 1.32 -24.72
CA GLY A 66 6.18 2.32 -25.42
C GLY A 66 6.17 3.66 -24.70
N GLU A 67 5.07 4.01 -24.06
CA GLU A 67 4.93 5.24 -23.28
C GLU A 67 5.23 5.02 -21.79
N THR A 68 5.23 3.77 -21.31
CA THR A 68 5.40 3.46 -19.88
C THR A 68 6.74 3.95 -19.33
N GLU A 69 7.84 3.76 -20.05
CA GLU A 69 9.17 4.22 -19.64
C GLU A 69 9.24 5.75 -19.57
N GLN A 70 8.62 6.42 -20.55
CA GLN A 70 8.55 7.87 -20.59
C GLN A 70 7.70 8.43 -19.44
N ASN A 71 6.57 7.78 -19.13
CA ASN A 71 5.68 8.16 -18.04
C ASN A 71 6.36 7.99 -16.65
N ILE A 72 7.08 6.90 -16.45
CA ILE A 72 7.86 6.68 -15.22
C ILE A 72 8.97 7.73 -15.10
N SER A 73 9.72 7.98 -16.17
CA SER A 73 10.77 8.98 -16.17
C SER A 73 10.22 10.41 -15.93
N ALA A 74 9.05 10.72 -16.50
CA ALA A 74 8.35 11.98 -16.29
C ALA A 74 7.91 12.17 -14.83
N LEU A 75 7.35 11.12 -14.21
CA LEU A 75 6.96 11.12 -12.80
C LEU A 75 8.14 11.47 -11.88
N PHE A 76 9.29 10.83 -12.08
CA PHE A 76 10.48 11.11 -11.27
C PHE A 76 11.05 12.51 -11.52
N LYS A 77 10.99 13.00 -12.75
CA LYS A 77 11.37 14.39 -13.08
C LYS A 77 10.43 15.41 -12.41
N GLU A 78 9.13 15.15 -12.44
CA GLU A 78 8.13 15.99 -11.77
C GLU A 78 8.38 16.03 -10.27
N TYR A 79 8.56 14.84 -9.65
CA TYR A 79 8.89 14.77 -8.23
C TYR A 79 10.15 15.56 -7.89
N LYS A 80 11.21 15.42 -8.69
CA LYS A 80 12.47 16.13 -8.47
C LYS A 80 12.29 17.65 -8.52
N ALA A 81 11.51 18.16 -9.46
CA ALA A 81 11.20 19.58 -9.56
C ALA A 81 10.46 20.10 -8.30
N ILE A 82 9.45 19.36 -7.84
CA ILE A 82 8.70 19.69 -6.63
C ILE A 82 9.61 19.61 -5.39
N TYR A 83 10.41 18.54 -5.28
CA TYR A 83 11.36 18.35 -4.18
C TYR A 83 12.33 19.53 -4.07
N THR A 84 12.92 19.97 -5.18
CA THR A 84 13.85 21.11 -5.21
C THR A 84 13.16 22.39 -4.75
N ALA A 85 11.98 22.71 -5.29
CA ALA A 85 11.22 23.89 -4.89
C ALA A 85 10.86 23.89 -3.40
N PHE A 86 10.47 22.75 -2.83
CA PHE A 86 10.14 22.62 -1.41
C PHE A 86 11.38 22.75 -0.52
N THR A 87 12.53 22.24 -0.98
CA THR A 87 13.79 22.35 -0.24
C THR A 87 14.29 23.78 -0.22
N GLU A 88 14.20 24.51 -1.33
CA GLU A 88 14.58 25.94 -1.44
C GLU A 88 13.69 26.84 -0.57
N GLU A 89 12.43 26.48 -0.37
CA GLU A 89 11.48 27.20 0.47
C GLU A 89 11.45 26.74 1.93
N ASP A 90 12.35 25.85 2.34
CA ASP A 90 12.40 25.22 3.69
C ASP A 90 11.06 24.57 4.10
N LYS A 91 10.36 24.00 3.13
CA LYS A 91 9.09 23.28 3.34
C LYS A 91 9.30 21.79 3.53
N ASN A 92 8.32 21.13 4.14
CA ASN A 92 8.31 19.68 4.25
C ASN A 92 8.21 19.03 2.86
N VAL A 93 9.30 18.43 2.38
CA VAL A 93 9.35 17.79 1.06
C VAL A 93 8.24 16.73 0.89
N PRO A 94 7.69 16.56 -0.33
CA PRO A 94 6.63 15.65 -0.60
C PRO A 94 7.02 14.17 -0.43
N ILE A 95 6.03 13.31 -0.27
CA ILE A 95 6.19 11.86 -0.36
C ILE A 95 5.81 11.45 -1.78
N LEU A 96 6.70 10.73 -2.49
CA LEU A 96 6.34 10.00 -3.70
C LEU A 96 5.72 8.66 -3.29
N LEU A 97 4.41 8.52 -3.48
CA LEU A 97 3.70 7.28 -3.22
C LEU A 97 3.48 6.52 -4.53
N ILE A 98 4.17 5.40 -4.69
CA ILE A 98 3.96 4.44 -5.77
C ILE A 98 3.05 3.34 -5.25
N ASN A 99 1.79 3.33 -5.70
CA ASN A 99 0.79 2.40 -5.21
C ASN A 99 0.62 1.21 -6.16
N GLU A 100 0.40 0.01 -5.59
CA GLU A 100 0.16 -1.24 -6.31
C GLU A 100 1.25 -1.60 -7.34
N ALA A 101 2.51 -1.51 -6.91
CA ALA A 101 3.65 -1.83 -7.75
C ALA A 101 3.89 -3.36 -7.92
N ASP A 102 2.85 -4.17 -7.81
CA ASP A 102 2.91 -5.64 -7.84
C ASP A 102 3.56 -6.17 -9.11
N THR A 103 3.22 -5.58 -10.25
CA THR A 103 3.75 -5.98 -11.55
C THR A 103 5.25 -5.76 -11.71
N LEU A 104 5.83 -4.84 -10.94
CA LEU A 104 7.26 -4.50 -11.02
C LEU A 104 8.15 -5.41 -10.20
N PHE A 105 7.63 -5.97 -9.10
CA PHE A 105 8.44 -6.70 -8.13
C PHE A 105 8.45 -8.20 -8.31
N GLY A 106 7.69 -8.74 -9.27
CA GLY A 106 7.73 -10.15 -9.63
C GLY A 106 9.13 -10.58 -10.06
N LYS A 107 9.52 -11.83 -9.77
CA LYS A 107 10.80 -12.39 -10.21
C LYS A 107 10.97 -12.21 -11.72
N ARG A 108 12.18 -11.83 -12.13
CA ARG A 108 12.55 -11.78 -13.54
C ARG A 108 12.35 -13.15 -14.17
N SER A 109 11.59 -13.22 -15.25
CA SER A 109 11.49 -14.46 -16.00
C SER A 109 12.77 -14.67 -16.80
N THR A 110 13.33 -15.87 -16.68
CA THR A 110 14.51 -16.30 -17.43
C THR A 110 14.15 -16.94 -18.78
N SER A 111 12.87 -17.03 -19.11
CA SER A 111 12.41 -17.61 -20.37
C SER A 111 12.59 -16.60 -21.53
N PRO A 112 13.24 -16.98 -22.65
CA PRO A 112 13.75 -16.00 -23.62
C PRO A 112 12.75 -15.47 -24.66
N GLU A 113 11.45 -15.76 -24.60
CA GLU A 113 10.67 -15.78 -25.86
C GLU A 113 9.49 -14.80 -26.02
N THR A 114 9.27 -13.82 -25.16
CA THR A 114 8.21 -12.84 -25.46
C THR A 114 8.69 -11.41 -25.28
N GLY A 115 8.39 -10.55 -26.27
CA GLY A 115 8.68 -9.10 -26.22
C GLY A 115 8.16 -8.42 -24.95
N PHE A 116 7.12 -8.97 -24.33
CA PHE A 116 6.58 -8.53 -23.03
C PHE A 116 7.61 -8.68 -21.90
N LEU A 117 8.37 -9.77 -21.88
CA LEU A 117 9.39 -10.01 -20.83
C LEU A 117 10.58 -9.05 -20.95
N ILE A 118 10.97 -8.73 -22.18
CA ILE A 118 12.04 -7.76 -22.44
C ILE A 118 11.59 -6.38 -21.97
N ALA A 119 10.40 -5.95 -22.32
CA ALA A 119 9.85 -4.66 -21.88
C ALA A 119 9.74 -4.60 -20.35
N HIS A 120 9.28 -5.66 -19.70
CA HIS A 120 9.18 -5.74 -18.23
C HIS A 120 10.55 -5.61 -17.55
N ASN A 121 11.57 -6.33 -18.03
CA ASN A 121 12.92 -6.24 -17.49
C ASN A 121 13.54 -4.85 -17.71
N THR A 122 13.24 -4.21 -18.84
CA THR A 122 13.69 -2.83 -19.13
C THR A 122 13.08 -1.84 -18.15
N LEU A 123 11.78 -1.97 -17.87
CA LEU A 123 11.09 -1.14 -16.86
C LEU A 123 11.64 -1.34 -15.45
N GLN A 124 11.95 -2.59 -15.08
CA GLN A 124 12.59 -2.88 -13.80
C GLN A 124 13.97 -2.21 -13.68
N ASN A 125 14.81 -2.31 -14.74
CA ASN A 125 16.11 -1.66 -14.74
C ASN A 125 16.00 -0.14 -14.66
N LEU A 126 15.09 0.47 -15.43
CA LEU A 126 14.83 1.90 -15.37
C LEU A 126 14.44 2.34 -13.96
N LEU A 127 13.52 1.61 -13.31
CA LEU A 127 13.10 1.95 -11.96
C LEU A 127 14.25 1.81 -10.95
N LEU A 128 15.09 0.78 -11.08
CA LEU A 128 16.28 0.61 -10.25
C LEU A 128 17.25 1.79 -10.37
N ASP A 129 17.52 2.24 -11.60
CA ASP A 129 18.40 3.38 -11.87
C ASP A 129 17.81 4.69 -11.30
N LEU A 130 16.49 4.88 -11.44
CA LEU A 130 15.79 6.02 -10.87
C LEU A 130 15.81 6.01 -9.33
N MET A 131 15.69 4.83 -8.71
CA MET A 131 15.80 4.69 -7.26
C MET A 131 17.21 4.99 -6.75
N ASP A 132 18.24 4.60 -7.48
CA ASP A 132 19.65 4.85 -7.09
C ASP A 132 20.00 6.33 -7.06
N SER A 133 19.34 7.14 -7.88
CA SER A 133 19.54 8.59 -7.96
C SER A 133 18.45 9.40 -7.26
N PHE A 134 17.58 8.74 -6.50
CA PHE A 134 16.40 9.39 -5.90
C PHE A 134 16.77 10.19 -4.65
N ASP A 135 16.32 11.44 -4.63
CA ASP A 135 16.37 12.32 -3.47
C ASP A 135 14.95 12.47 -2.87
N GLY A 136 14.82 12.49 -1.55
CA GLY A 136 13.55 12.73 -0.88
C GLY A 136 12.94 11.47 -0.23
N ILE A 137 11.61 11.36 -0.21
CA ILE A 137 10.89 10.27 0.47
C ILE A 137 10.05 9.51 -0.56
N MET A 138 10.36 8.24 -0.77
CA MET A 138 9.58 7.34 -1.62
C MET A 138 8.97 6.23 -0.78
N ILE A 139 7.67 6.04 -0.92
CA ILE A 139 6.96 4.93 -0.28
C ILE A 139 6.27 4.12 -1.38
N ILE A 140 6.58 2.84 -1.44
CA ILE A 140 6.01 1.92 -2.41
C ILE A 140 5.11 0.93 -1.69
N THR A 141 3.90 0.69 -2.22
CA THR A 141 3.01 -0.35 -1.72
C THR A 141 2.90 -1.51 -2.70
N THR A 142 2.87 -2.74 -2.19
CA THR A 142 2.67 -3.95 -2.99
C THR A 142 1.91 -5.00 -2.21
N ASN A 143 1.11 -5.81 -2.92
CA ASN A 143 0.43 -6.96 -2.33
C ASN A 143 1.28 -8.25 -2.37
N ILE A 144 2.44 -8.21 -3.02
CA ILE A 144 3.39 -9.33 -3.01
C ILE A 144 3.95 -9.43 -1.59
N ALA A 145 3.73 -10.59 -0.95
CA ALA A 145 4.19 -10.82 0.43
C ALA A 145 5.65 -11.32 0.49
N GLU A 146 6.09 -12.02 -0.55
CA GLU A 146 7.37 -12.74 -0.59
C GLU A 146 7.92 -12.80 -2.02
N ASN A 147 9.20 -13.20 -2.17
CA ASN A 147 9.83 -13.42 -3.46
C ASN A 147 10.09 -12.17 -4.32
N PHE A 148 10.49 -11.09 -3.70
CA PHE A 148 10.98 -9.92 -4.41
C PHE A 148 12.28 -10.21 -5.17
N ASP A 149 12.53 -9.48 -6.26
CA ASP A 149 13.86 -9.45 -6.86
C ASP A 149 14.85 -8.80 -5.89
N GLN A 150 15.99 -9.49 -5.64
CA GLN A 150 17.03 -9.01 -4.72
C GLN A 150 17.58 -7.63 -5.08
N ALA A 151 17.53 -7.26 -6.36
CA ALA A 151 17.96 -5.95 -6.80
C ALA A 151 17.11 -4.83 -6.20
N PHE A 152 15.79 -5.03 -6.13
CA PHE A 152 14.89 -4.10 -5.44
C PHE A 152 15.06 -4.13 -3.93
N GLU A 153 15.21 -5.33 -3.33
CA GLU A 153 15.33 -5.46 -1.88
C GLU A 153 16.46 -4.61 -1.27
N ARG A 154 17.56 -4.48 -1.97
CA ARG A 154 18.75 -3.74 -1.51
C ARG A 154 18.56 -2.22 -1.53
N ARG A 155 17.56 -1.72 -2.26
CA ARG A 155 17.30 -0.30 -2.43
C ARG A 155 16.29 0.26 -1.45
N PHE A 156 15.61 -0.62 -0.72
CA PHE A 156 14.68 -0.20 0.33
C PHE A 156 15.39 -0.11 1.68
N LEU A 157 15.40 1.08 2.25
CA LEU A 157 15.91 1.33 3.60
C LEU A 157 15.03 0.62 4.65
N PHE A 158 13.71 0.66 4.44
CA PHE A 158 12.75 -0.04 5.30
C PHE A 158 11.83 -0.93 4.48
N LYS A 159 11.62 -2.16 4.96
CA LYS A 159 10.64 -3.11 4.44
C LYS A 159 9.68 -3.47 5.56
N ILE A 160 8.44 -3.03 5.45
CA ILE A 160 7.43 -3.18 6.50
C ILE A 160 6.36 -4.13 6.01
N LYS A 161 6.22 -5.28 6.67
CA LYS A 161 5.20 -6.28 6.36
C LYS A 161 3.89 -5.91 7.04
N PHE A 162 2.83 -5.87 6.25
CA PHE A 162 1.46 -5.70 6.71
C PHE A 162 0.77 -7.06 6.76
N GLU A 163 0.52 -7.54 7.94
CA GLU A 163 -0.21 -8.78 8.17
C GLU A 163 -1.70 -8.51 8.28
N LYS A 164 -2.50 -9.58 8.14
CA LYS A 164 -3.92 -9.47 8.45
C LYS A 164 -4.11 -9.18 9.93
N PRO A 165 -5.14 -8.40 10.29
CA PRO A 165 -5.42 -8.11 11.69
C PRO A 165 -5.76 -9.42 12.44
N ASN A 166 -5.22 -9.59 13.64
CA ASN A 166 -5.63 -10.67 14.55
C ASN A 166 -7.07 -10.45 15.08
N GLU A 167 -7.59 -11.39 15.83
CA GLU A 167 -8.96 -11.33 16.34
C GLU A 167 -9.23 -10.08 17.18
N GLU A 168 -8.30 -9.70 18.06
CA GLU A 168 -8.43 -8.52 18.90
C GLU A 168 -8.45 -7.23 18.08
N MET A 169 -7.57 -7.14 17.09
CA MET A 169 -7.55 -5.98 16.18
C MET A 169 -8.83 -5.91 15.35
N ARG A 170 -9.34 -7.04 14.85
CA ARG A 170 -10.63 -7.06 14.13
C ARG A 170 -11.77 -6.60 15.03
N LYS A 171 -11.79 -7.05 16.28
CA LYS A 171 -12.80 -6.62 17.27
C LYS A 171 -12.77 -5.10 17.48
N LEU A 172 -11.56 -4.53 17.63
CA LEU A 172 -11.40 -3.08 17.74
C LEU A 172 -11.85 -2.35 16.47
N MET A 173 -11.56 -2.91 15.29
CA MET A 173 -12.01 -2.35 14.01
C MET A 173 -13.54 -2.32 13.92
N TRP A 174 -14.23 -3.40 14.26
CA TRP A 174 -15.69 -3.43 14.29
C TRP A 174 -16.26 -2.36 15.21
N LYS A 175 -15.73 -2.26 16.43
CA LYS A 175 -16.16 -1.25 17.41
C LYS A 175 -15.92 0.19 16.95
N SER A 176 -14.80 0.45 16.31
CA SER A 176 -14.45 1.81 15.86
C SER A 176 -15.26 2.29 14.66
N LYS A 177 -15.77 1.33 13.86
CA LYS A 177 -16.42 1.63 12.56
C LYS A 177 -17.94 1.55 12.60
N ILE A 178 -18.53 0.78 13.49
CA ILE A 178 -19.98 0.66 13.66
C ILE A 178 -20.39 1.30 14.98
N SER A 179 -21.07 2.45 14.88
CA SER A 179 -21.57 3.16 16.06
C SER A 179 -22.64 2.35 16.78
N GLY A 180 -22.38 2.03 18.06
CA GLY A 180 -23.35 1.32 18.91
C GLY A 180 -23.33 -0.20 18.79
N ILE A 181 -22.39 -0.81 18.06
CA ILE A 181 -22.20 -2.27 18.09
C ILE A 181 -21.81 -2.72 19.48
N SER A 182 -22.41 -3.82 19.97
CA SER A 182 -22.08 -4.37 21.29
C SER A 182 -20.68 -5.00 21.30
N GLU A 183 -20.09 -5.06 22.48
CA GLU A 183 -18.79 -5.76 22.71
C GLU A 183 -18.86 -7.24 22.28
N GLU A 184 -20.01 -7.87 22.56
CA GLU A 184 -20.30 -9.25 22.25
C GLU A 184 -20.42 -9.49 20.74
N SER A 185 -21.20 -8.65 20.02
CA SER A 185 -21.36 -8.73 18.57
C SER A 185 -20.04 -8.50 17.84
N ALA A 186 -19.28 -7.49 18.25
CA ALA A 186 -17.96 -7.23 17.68
C ALA A 186 -17.00 -8.39 17.88
N GLY A 187 -17.01 -9.03 19.06
CA GLY A 187 -16.22 -10.22 19.35
C GLY A 187 -16.68 -11.43 18.51
N LYS A 188 -17.99 -11.66 18.40
CA LYS A 188 -18.58 -12.70 17.57
C LYS A 188 -18.14 -12.62 16.10
N PHE A 189 -18.22 -11.44 15.50
CA PHE A 189 -17.80 -11.23 14.11
C PHE A 189 -16.29 -11.35 13.94
N ALA A 190 -15.50 -10.81 14.86
CA ALA A 190 -14.04 -10.90 14.84
C ALA A 190 -13.53 -12.35 14.90
N LYS A 191 -14.17 -13.20 15.70
CA LYS A 191 -13.85 -14.62 15.82
C LYS A 191 -14.31 -15.44 14.62
N LYS A 192 -15.53 -15.15 14.12
CA LYS A 192 -16.17 -15.92 13.04
C LYS A 192 -15.53 -15.65 11.67
N TYR A 193 -15.05 -14.43 11.43
CA TYR A 193 -14.58 -13.99 10.14
C TYR A 193 -13.13 -13.46 10.19
N ASP A 194 -12.25 -14.09 9.40
CA ASP A 194 -10.85 -13.67 9.23
C ASP A 194 -10.73 -12.58 8.14
N PHE A 195 -11.36 -11.44 8.40
CA PHE A 195 -11.38 -10.32 7.45
C PHE A 195 -10.17 -9.40 7.59
N SER A 196 -9.72 -8.87 6.44
CA SER A 196 -8.82 -7.71 6.42
C SER A 196 -9.56 -6.43 6.80
N GLY A 197 -8.82 -5.38 7.12
CA GLY A 197 -9.41 -4.07 7.41
C GLY A 197 -10.24 -3.51 6.25
N GLY A 198 -9.82 -3.77 5.00
CA GLY A 198 -10.56 -3.39 3.80
C GLY A 198 -11.91 -4.11 3.68
N GLN A 199 -11.95 -5.42 3.96
CA GLN A 199 -13.19 -6.19 3.95
C GLN A 199 -14.17 -5.69 5.03
N ILE A 200 -13.68 -5.44 6.25
CA ILE A 200 -14.49 -4.83 7.31
C ILE A 200 -15.04 -3.47 6.85
N GLN A 201 -14.20 -2.65 6.22
CA GLN A 201 -14.63 -1.35 5.70
C GLN A 201 -15.73 -1.47 4.63
N ASN A 202 -15.64 -2.46 3.73
CA ASN A 202 -16.66 -2.72 2.71
C ASN A 202 -17.99 -3.12 3.36
N ILE A 203 -17.95 -3.98 4.36
CA ILE A 203 -19.15 -4.39 5.11
C ILE A 203 -19.78 -3.17 5.80
N VAL A 204 -18.97 -2.36 6.47
CA VAL A 204 -19.46 -1.12 7.12
C VAL A 204 -20.12 -0.18 6.13
N LYS A 205 -19.57 0.00 4.92
CA LYS A 205 -20.22 0.78 3.86
C LYS A 205 -21.58 0.19 3.47
N LYS A 206 -21.67 -1.14 3.34
CA LYS A 206 -22.96 -1.82 3.03
C LYS A 206 -23.98 -1.65 4.17
N ILE A 207 -23.54 -1.76 5.43
CA ILE A 207 -24.37 -1.50 6.61
C ILE A 207 -24.91 -0.07 6.54
N THR A 208 -24.06 0.92 6.38
CA THR A 208 -24.47 2.32 6.30
C THR A 208 -25.48 2.56 5.16
N LEU A 209 -25.22 1.97 3.99
CA LEU A 209 -26.15 2.08 2.85
C LEU A 209 -27.52 1.45 3.16
N ASN A 210 -27.53 0.25 3.76
CA ASN A 210 -28.78 -0.41 4.17
C ASN A 210 -29.56 0.43 5.19
N GLU A 211 -28.89 0.98 6.19
CA GLU A 211 -29.52 1.84 7.21
C GLU A 211 -30.15 3.10 6.60
N ILE A 212 -29.48 3.71 5.60
CA ILE A 212 -30.03 4.85 4.87
C ILE A 212 -31.27 4.45 4.07
N LEU A 213 -31.24 3.31 3.38
CA LEU A 213 -32.33 2.87 2.51
C LEU A 213 -33.53 2.33 3.28
N SER A 214 -33.31 1.63 4.38
CA SER A 214 -34.36 0.99 5.18
C SER A 214 -34.91 1.88 6.29
N GLY A 215 -34.16 2.89 6.71
CA GLY A 215 -34.51 3.77 7.83
C GLY A 215 -34.35 3.12 9.21
N HIS A 216 -33.80 1.93 9.33
CA HIS A 216 -33.53 1.26 10.61
C HIS A 216 -32.08 0.78 10.70
N LYS A 217 -31.59 0.59 11.93
CA LYS A 217 -30.25 0.05 12.18
C LYS A 217 -30.22 -1.45 11.90
N ASN A 218 -29.15 -1.90 11.25
CA ASN A 218 -28.93 -3.32 11.02
C ASN A 218 -28.78 -4.09 12.35
N ASN A 219 -29.46 -5.23 12.46
CA ASN A 219 -29.26 -6.18 13.53
C ASN A 219 -28.09 -7.14 13.24
N ASP A 220 -27.72 -7.99 14.22
CA ASP A 220 -26.59 -8.90 14.11
C ASP A 220 -26.75 -9.92 12.97
N ASP A 221 -27.96 -10.38 12.67
CA ASP A 221 -28.21 -11.36 11.61
C ASP A 221 -28.05 -10.73 10.24
N GLU A 222 -28.52 -9.48 10.05
CA GLU A 222 -28.32 -8.72 8.82
C GLU A 222 -26.82 -8.42 8.58
N ILE A 223 -26.08 -8.08 9.64
CA ILE A 223 -24.62 -7.89 9.55
C ILE A 223 -23.94 -9.21 9.21
N ASP A 224 -24.35 -10.33 9.80
CA ASP A 224 -23.81 -11.66 9.51
C ASP A 224 -24.02 -12.06 8.05
N ASP A 225 -25.16 -11.75 7.46
CA ASP A 225 -25.45 -12.01 6.06
C ASP A 225 -24.59 -11.16 5.11
N LEU A 226 -24.33 -9.90 5.45
CA LEU A 226 -23.37 -9.06 4.72
C LEU A 226 -21.94 -9.63 4.81
N CYS A 227 -21.56 -10.16 5.97
CA CYS A 227 -20.28 -10.83 6.16
C CYS A 227 -20.17 -12.11 5.31
N LYS A 228 -21.21 -12.94 5.23
CA LYS A 228 -21.24 -14.14 4.37
C LYS A 228 -21.04 -13.76 2.89
N THR A 229 -21.76 -12.75 2.43
CA THR A 229 -21.65 -12.24 1.05
C THR A 229 -20.24 -11.74 0.75
N GLU A 230 -19.60 -11.02 1.67
CA GLU A 230 -18.22 -10.53 1.48
C GLU A 230 -17.20 -11.68 1.41
N LYS A 231 -17.47 -12.78 2.11
CA LYS A 231 -16.63 -13.98 2.07
C LYS A 231 -16.77 -14.74 0.74
N LEU A 232 -17.96 -14.83 0.17
CA LEU A 232 -18.25 -15.52 -1.10
C LEU A 232 -17.63 -14.79 -2.30
N ASN A 233 -17.69 -13.49 -2.35
CA ASN A 233 -17.09 -12.69 -3.43
C ASN A 233 -15.58 -12.93 -3.60
N LYS A 234 -14.91 -13.51 -2.63
CA LYS A 234 -13.49 -13.90 -2.72
C LYS A 234 -13.28 -15.24 -3.44
N GLN A 235 -14.30 -16.11 -3.48
CA GLN A 235 -14.22 -17.42 -4.14
C GLN A 235 -14.60 -17.33 -5.62
N GLU A 236 -15.48 -16.41 -6.01
CA GLU A 236 -15.95 -16.28 -7.40
C GLU A 236 -14.99 -15.49 -8.32
N ASN A 237 -14.10 -14.67 -7.78
CA ASN A 237 -13.08 -13.97 -8.58
C ASN A 237 -12.01 -14.89 -9.21
N HIS A 238 -12.14 -16.21 -9.07
CA HIS A 238 -11.26 -17.19 -9.71
C HIS A 238 -11.86 -17.88 -10.94
N HIS A 239 -13.11 -17.61 -11.32
CA HIS A 239 -13.75 -18.23 -12.48
C HIS A 239 -14.69 -17.26 -13.22
N ILE A 240 -14.14 -16.31 -13.94
CA ILE A 240 -14.81 -15.73 -15.11
C ILE A 240 -13.86 -15.92 -16.28
N GLY A 241 -13.82 -17.16 -16.80
CA GLY A 241 -13.35 -17.46 -18.14
C GLY A 241 -14.53 -17.26 -19.07
N PHE A 242 -14.47 -16.30 -19.97
CA PHE A 242 -15.32 -16.29 -21.15
C PHE A 242 -14.84 -17.45 -22.03
N GLY A 243 -15.72 -18.46 -22.26
CA GLY A 243 -15.57 -19.47 -23.28
C GLY A 243 -15.79 -18.89 -24.68
#